data_53773a8d539d0bfa2af3de0e45e00456
#
_entry.id   53773a8d539d0bfa2af3de0e45e00456
#
_cell.length_a   1.000
_cell.length_b   1.000
_cell.length_c   1.000
_cell.angle_alpha   90.00
_cell.angle_beta   90.00
_cell.angle_gamma   90.00
#
_symmetry.space_group_name_H-M   'P 1'
#
loop_
_entity.id
_entity.type
_entity.pdbx_description
1 polymer ?
#
loop_
_entity_poly.entity_id
_entity_poly.type
_entity_poly.pdbx_seq_one_letter_code
_entity_poly.pdbx_strand_id
1 'polypeptide(L)'
;NLKRNKSSQVAEEEVFESSEVQKIIRPVFNRFTTWLQFTTQLKIEIKRAFRDPYFLAIAGTAAGFLLLNQSAIGKMYGVNTLPVTYEVLSVLSGSFALFMIIIITFYSGQIIWKERELKADQIIDSLPVANWIPMVSKLVALIILPGIMLSVLMIVGIGIQTWKGFYDFEVALYFKKLFILDWTRYMLLCVLAFSIQIMVNHKYLGHFLMILYFLFGIFAGQLGLNHTLYYFGSGSGAPYSDMNGYTPYLERLITYKLYWISFSALIIIVSNLFWV
;
A
#
# COMPACT_ATOMS: atom_id res chain seq x y z
N ASN A 1 43.38 -9.41 57.57
CA ASN A 1 42.94 -8.04 57.20
C ASN A 1 43.62 -7.49 55.93
N LEU A 2 44.86 -7.90 55.60
CA LEU A 2 45.58 -7.43 54.38
C LEU A 2 45.10 -8.09 53.09
N LYS A 3 44.55 -9.32 53.15
CA LYS A 3 44.00 -10.00 51.97
C LYS A 3 42.61 -9.49 51.53
N ARG A 4 41.86 -8.93 52.48
CA ARG A 4 40.50 -8.44 52.22
C ARG A 4 40.53 -7.03 51.56
N ASN A 5 41.56 -6.25 51.83
CA ASN A 5 41.75 -4.93 51.25
C ASN A 5 42.23 -4.97 49.77
N LYS A 6 42.98 -6.03 49.42
CA LYS A 6 43.47 -6.20 48.05
C LYS A 6 42.39 -6.67 47.06
N SER A 7 41.43 -7.46 47.53
CA SER A 7 40.28 -7.92 46.69
C SER A 7 39.26 -6.83 46.43
N SER A 8 39.07 -5.89 47.36
CA SER A 8 38.18 -4.74 47.15
C SER A 8 38.76 -3.69 46.20
N GLN A 9 40.08 -3.45 46.27
CA GLN A 9 40.76 -2.53 45.34
C GLN A 9 40.82 -3.07 43.89
N VAL A 10 41.07 -4.37 43.75
CA VAL A 10 41.01 -5.01 42.38
C VAL A 10 39.62 -5.00 41.80
N ALA A 11 38.55 -5.21 42.64
CA ALA A 11 37.16 -5.11 42.17
C ALA A 11 36.72 -3.69 41.85
N GLU A 12 37.26 -2.66 42.55
CA GLU A 12 37.01 -1.25 42.21
C GLU A 12 37.77 -0.81 40.96
N GLU A 13 38.99 -1.30 40.71
CA GLU A 13 39.71 -1.04 39.47
C GLU A 13 39.10 -1.72 38.28
N GLU A 14 38.60 -3.01 38.38
CA GLU A 14 37.88 -3.67 37.30
C GLU A 14 36.54 -3.01 36.97
N VAL A 15 35.87 -2.42 37.96
CA VAL A 15 34.63 -1.66 37.72
C VAL A 15 34.90 -0.30 37.06
N PHE A 16 36.08 0.31 37.28
CA PHE A 16 36.47 1.56 36.65
C PHE A 16 37.02 1.39 35.24
N GLU A 17 37.67 0.24 34.92
CA GLU A 17 38.16 -0.04 33.55
C GLU A 17 37.05 -0.48 32.61
N SER A 18 35.92 -0.98 33.11
CA SER A 18 34.76 -1.37 32.29
C SER A 18 33.80 -0.22 31.94
N SER A 19 34.04 0.98 32.45
CA SER A 19 33.40 2.17 31.91
C SER A 19 34.08 2.59 30.60
N GLU A 20 33.93 1.75 29.54
CA GLU A 20 34.09 2.27 28.19
C GLU A 20 33.28 3.56 28.12
N VAL A 21 33.99 4.67 27.93
CA VAL A 21 33.39 5.97 27.70
C VAL A 21 32.40 5.78 26.58
N GLN A 22 31.11 5.63 26.91
CA GLN A 22 30.05 5.58 25.91
C GLN A 22 30.24 6.82 25.05
N LYS A 23 30.83 6.59 23.88
CA LYS A 23 31.06 7.63 22.90
C LYS A 23 29.71 8.28 22.63
N ILE A 24 29.46 9.43 23.22
CA ILE A 24 28.22 10.17 23.03
C ILE A 24 28.16 10.50 21.55
N ILE A 25 27.53 9.62 20.78
CA ILE A 25 27.27 9.82 19.35
C ILE A 25 26.22 10.91 19.29
N ARG A 26 26.65 12.14 19.04
CA ARG A 26 25.69 13.22 18.81
C ARG A 26 24.95 12.93 17.50
N PRO A 27 23.61 12.85 17.50
CA PRO A 27 22.86 12.61 16.28
C PRO A 27 23.12 13.77 15.31
N VAL A 28 23.62 13.47 14.13
CA VAL A 28 23.87 14.46 13.08
C VAL A 28 22.63 14.49 12.18
N PHE A 29 21.84 15.57 12.27
CA PHE A 29 20.68 15.81 11.42
C PHE A 29 21.13 16.45 10.11
N ASN A 30 21.57 15.65 9.15
CA ASN A 30 21.87 16.08 7.79
C ASN A 30 20.82 15.49 6.82
N ARG A 31 20.63 16.13 5.66
CA ARG A 31 19.72 15.61 4.60
C ARG A 31 20.03 14.17 4.21
N PHE A 32 21.29 13.79 4.19
CA PHE A 32 21.73 12.44 3.91
C PHE A 32 21.29 11.44 4.99
N THR A 33 21.46 11.77 6.27
CA THR A 33 21.02 10.90 7.38
C THR A 33 19.51 10.76 7.42
N THR A 34 18.77 11.84 7.17
CA THR A 34 17.29 11.82 7.06
C THR A 34 16.82 10.89 5.94
N TRP A 35 17.45 10.97 4.77
CA TRP A 35 17.14 10.08 3.65
C TRP A 35 17.48 8.62 3.95
N LEU A 36 18.60 8.37 4.61
CA LEU A 36 19.00 7.03 5.02
C LEU A 36 18.03 6.44 6.06
N GLN A 37 17.60 7.23 7.04
CA GLN A 37 16.57 6.84 8.01
C GLN A 37 15.25 6.46 7.31
N PHE A 38 14.77 7.34 6.41
CA PHE A 38 13.55 7.08 5.64
C PHE A 38 13.64 5.79 4.83
N THR A 39 14.70 5.61 4.03
CA THR A 39 14.86 4.42 3.19
C THR A 39 15.03 3.13 3.99
N THR A 40 15.71 3.22 5.14
CA THR A 40 15.88 2.07 6.04
C THR A 40 14.55 1.67 6.66
N GLN A 41 13.78 2.63 7.16
CA GLN A 41 12.46 2.37 7.72
C GLN A 41 11.49 1.84 6.67
N LEU A 42 11.47 2.44 5.48
CA LEU A 42 10.68 1.95 4.36
C LEU A 42 10.99 0.48 4.00
N LYS A 43 12.29 0.13 3.93
CA LYS A 43 12.72 -1.26 3.68
C LYS A 43 12.23 -2.22 4.77
N ILE A 44 12.26 -1.80 6.04
CA ILE A 44 11.77 -2.59 7.17
C ILE A 44 10.27 -2.83 7.02
N GLU A 45 9.47 -1.80 6.72
CA GLU A 45 8.02 -1.92 6.56
C GLU A 45 7.64 -2.82 5.39
N ILE A 46 8.29 -2.65 4.24
CA ILE A 46 8.07 -3.50 3.06
C ILE A 46 8.44 -4.96 3.37
N LYS A 47 9.63 -5.20 3.97
CA LYS A 47 10.07 -6.54 4.33
C LYS A 47 9.13 -7.21 5.34
N ARG A 48 8.59 -6.43 6.29
CA ARG A 48 7.62 -6.88 7.27
C ARG A 48 6.32 -7.31 6.59
N ALA A 49 5.80 -6.52 5.66
CA ALA A 49 4.60 -6.84 4.90
C ALA A 49 4.76 -8.11 4.05
N PHE A 50 5.89 -8.28 3.36
CA PHE A 50 6.17 -9.48 2.57
C PHE A 50 6.35 -10.76 3.38
N ARG A 51 6.76 -10.66 4.63
CA ARG A 51 6.91 -11.81 5.54
C ARG A 51 5.66 -12.11 6.33
N ASP A 52 4.66 -11.25 6.21
CA ASP A 52 3.39 -11.44 6.89
C ASP A 52 2.61 -12.58 6.22
N PRO A 53 2.28 -13.66 6.97
CA PRO A 53 1.53 -14.79 6.41
C PRO A 53 0.15 -14.39 5.88
N TYR A 54 -0.47 -13.35 6.42
CA TYR A 54 -1.76 -12.84 5.94
C TYR A 54 -1.63 -12.23 4.54
N PHE A 55 -0.56 -11.47 4.28
CA PHE A 55 -0.31 -10.94 2.94
C PHE A 55 -0.14 -12.06 1.91
N LEU A 56 0.70 -13.03 2.24
CA LEU A 56 0.96 -14.17 1.35
C LEU A 56 -0.30 -14.99 1.10
N ALA A 57 -1.12 -15.20 2.14
CA ALA A 57 -2.40 -15.90 2.00
C ALA A 57 -3.38 -15.14 1.08
N ILE A 58 -3.55 -13.82 1.27
CA ILE A 58 -4.43 -13.01 0.42
C ILE A 58 -3.91 -12.96 -1.02
N ALA A 59 -2.59 -12.74 -1.21
CA ALA A 59 -1.97 -12.71 -2.53
C ALA A 59 -2.09 -14.05 -3.25
N GLY A 60 -1.82 -15.16 -2.55
CA GLY A 60 -1.97 -16.51 -3.09
C GLY A 60 -3.41 -16.85 -3.43
N THR A 61 -4.37 -16.50 -2.57
CA THR A 61 -5.80 -16.70 -2.83
C THR A 61 -6.27 -15.85 -4.01
N ALA A 62 -5.81 -14.59 -4.11
CA ALA A 62 -6.10 -13.71 -5.24
C ALA A 62 -5.57 -14.29 -6.55
N ALA A 63 -4.31 -14.74 -6.59
CA ALA A 63 -3.73 -15.38 -7.77
C ALA A 63 -4.48 -16.67 -8.15
N GLY A 64 -4.80 -17.52 -7.17
CA GLY A 64 -5.60 -18.72 -7.37
C GLY A 64 -7.00 -18.40 -7.93
N PHE A 65 -7.66 -17.38 -7.38
CA PHE A 65 -8.97 -16.94 -7.85
C PHE A 65 -8.94 -16.43 -9.30
N LEU A 66 -7.87 -15.71 -9.69
CA LEU A 66 -7.68 -15.29 -11.08
C LEU A 66 -7.54 -16.51 -12.02
N LEU A 67 -6.78 -17.53 -11.60
CA LEU A 67 -6.63 -18.77 -12.38
C LEU A 67 -7.95 -19.54 -12.51
N LEU A 68 -8.81 -19.55 -11.50
CA LEU A 68 -10.13 -20.16 -11.57
C LEU A 68 -11.06 -19.41 -12.54
N ASN A 69 -10.96 -18.08 -12.59
CA ASN A 69 -11.74 -17.24 -13.49
C ASN A 69 -11.24 -17.24 -14.95
N GLN A 70 -10.16 -17.93 -15.27
CA GLN A 70 -9.65 -18.02 -16.65
C GLN A 70 -10.66 -18.53 -17.68
N SER A 71 -11.65 -19.32 -17.25
CA SER A 71 -12.71 -19.85 -18.11
C SER A 71 -13.65 -18.76 -18.65
N ALA A 72 -13.76 -17.61 -17.98
CA ALA A 72 -14.53 -16.46 -18.41
C ALA A 72 -13.78 -15.62 -19.47
N ILE A 73 -12.45 -15.71 -19.52
CA ILE A 73 -11.63 -15.00 -20.49
C ILE A 73 -11.70 -15.71 -21.85
N GLY A 74 -11.88 -14.97 -22.93
CA GLY A 74 -12.02 -15.54 -24.30
C GLY A 74 -13.35 -16.23 -24.51
N LYS A 75 -14.41 -15.85 -23.77
CA LYS A 75 -15.80 -16.24 -24.02
C LYS A 75 -16.71 -15.03 -23.95
N MET A 76 -17.36 -14.73 -25.03
CA MET A 76 -18.35 -13.65 -25.13
C MET A 76 -19.68 -14.23 -25.58
N TYR A 77 -20.73 -14.07 -24.80
CA TYR A 77 -22.07 -14.64 -25.08
C TYR A 77 -22.07 -16.13 -25.37
N GLY A 78 -21.18 -16.91 -24.74
CA GLY A 78 -21.09 -18.37 -24.94
C GLY A 78 -20.24 -18.80 -26.15
N VAL A 79 -19.75 -17.85 -26.96
CA VAL A 79 -18.87 -18.11 -28.12
C VAL A 79 -17.40 -17.92 -27.68
N ASN A 80 -16.53 -18.78 -28.21
CA ASN A 80 -15.09 -18.62 -27.97
C ASN A 80 -14.57 -17.43 -28.78
N THR A 81 -13.91 -16.48 -28.08
CA THR A 81 -13.24 -15.34 -28.66
C THR A 81 -11.74 -15.41 -28.37
N LEU A 82 -10.93 -14.63 -29.08
CA LEU A 82 -9.51 -14.51 -28.78
C LEU A 82 -9.34 -13.78 -27.44
N PRO A 83 -8.42 -14.22 -26.56
CA PRO A 83 -8.14 -13.57 -25.28
C PRO A 83 -7.26 -12.33 -25.49
N VAL A 84 -7.82 -11.31 -26.16
CA VAL A 84 -7.12 -10.04 -26.39
C VAL A 84 -6.83 -9.30 -25.10
N THR A 85 -5.75 -8.52 -25.06
CA THR A 85 -5.21 -7.94 -23.83
C THR A 85 -6.22 -7.09 -23.06
N TYR A 86 -7.03 -6.26 -23.73
CA TYR A 86 -7.99 -5.39 -23.04
C TYR A 86 -9.12 -6.17 -22.37
N GLU A 87 -9.57 -7.30 -22.98
CA GLU A 87 -10.60 -8.19 -22.39
C GLU A 87 -10.05 -8.90 -21.15
N VAL A 88 -8.84 -9.46 -21.27
CA VAL A 88 -8.14 -10.10 -20.14
C VAL A 88 -8.00 -9.12 -18.97
N LEU A 89 -7.55 -7.90 -19.24
CA LEU A 89 -7.40 -6.85 -18.23
C LEU A 89 -8.75 -6.47 -17.59
N SER A 90 -9.81 -6.37 -18.37
CA SER A 90 -11.14 -6.03 -17.87
C SER A 90 -11.67 -7.09 -16.89
N VAL A 91 -11.61 -8.36 -17.27
CA VAL A 91 -12.08 -9.48 -16.43
C VAL A 91 -11.21 -9.62 -15.18
N LEU A 92 -9.89 -9.59 -15.34
CA LEU A 92 -8.96 -9.77 -14.20
C LEU A 92 -9.03 -8.60 -13.24
N SER A 93 -9.03 -7.34 -13.71
CA SER A 93 -9.12 -6.16 -12.83
C SER A 93 -10.43 -6.14 -12.05
N GLY A 94 -11.55 -6.51 -12.67
CA GLY A 94 -12.84 -6.62 -11.99
C GLY A 94 -12.83 -7.66 -10.86
N SER A 95 -12.34 -8.85 -11.17
CA SER A 95 -12.23 -9.95 -10.20
C SER A 95 -11.23 -9.64 -9.07
N PHE A 96 -10.17 -8.91 -9.37
CA PHE A 96 -9.09 -8.59 -8.42
C PHE A 96 -9.41 -7.41 -7.49
N ALA A 97 -10.37 -6.57 -7.87
CA ALA A 97 -10.72 -5.35 -7.11
C ALA A 97 -11.07 -5.64 -5.65
N LEU A 98 -11.78 -6.74 -5.38
CA LEU A 98 -12.15 -7.14 -4.02
C LEU A 98 -10.92 -7.44 -3.15
N PHE A 99 -9.93 -8.15 -3.69
CA PHE A 99 -8.68 -8.44 -2.98
C PHE A 99 -7.88 -7.18 -2.70
N MET A 100 -7.89 -6.22 -3.62
CA MET A 100 -7.25 -4.91 -3.42
C MET A 100 -7.91 -4.12 -2.28
N ILE A 101 -9.24 -4.13 -2.20
CA ILE A 101 -9.99 -3.50 -1.11
C ILE A 101 -9.63 -4.15 0.23
N ILE A 102 -9.58 -5.48 0.29
CA ILE A 102 -9.21 -6.22 1.51
C ILE A 102 -7.78 -5.86 1.95
N ILE A 103 -6.81 -5.90 1.03
CA ILE A 103 -5.42 -5.57 1.34
C ILE A 103 -5.30 -4.13 1.84
N ILE A 104 -5.87 -3.15 1.14
CA ILE A 104 -5.78 -1.74 1.53
C ILE A 104 -6.39 -1.54 2.92
N THR A 105 -7.59 -2.07 3.15
CA THR A 105 -8.29 -1.92 4.43
C THR A 105 -7.54 -2.59 5.58
N PHE A 106 -7.09 -3.83 5.39
CA PHE A 106 -6.40 -4.58 6.43
C PHE A 106 -5.01 -4.00 6.74
N TYR A 107 -4.20 -3.74 5.70
CA TYR A 107 -2.83 -3.27 5.89
C TYR A 107 -2.74 -1.83 6.34
N SER A 108 -3.70 -0.96 6.05
CA SER A 108 -3.73 0.39 6.61
C SER A 108 -3.75 0.37 8.14
N GLY A 109 -4.51 -0.55 8.74
CA GLY A 109 -4.49 -0.75 10.18
C GLY A 109 -3.24 -1.48 10.68
N GLN A 110 -2.81 -2.55 10.01
CA GLN A 110 -1.65 -3.31 10.45
C GLN A 110 -0.37 -2.47 10.51
N ILE A 111 -0.11 -1.64 9.52
CA ILE A 111 1.08 -0.80 9.47
C ILE A 111 1.11 0.23 10.61
N ILE A 112 -0.05 0.76 11.01
CA ILE A 112 -0.13 1.78 12.06
C ILE A 112 -0.14 1.13 13.45
N TRP A 113 -0.96 0.09 13.66
CA TRP A 113 -1.26 -0.44 14.99
C TRP A 113 -0.30 -1.52 15.46
N LYS A 114 0.45 -2.17 14.58
CA LYS A 114 1.33 -3.30 14.95
C LYS A 114 2.40 -2.90 15.97
N GLU A 115 2.97 -1.72 15.86
CA GLU A 115 4.00 -1.23 16.78
C GLU A 115 3.39 -0.90 18.15
N ARG A 116 2.19 -0.33 18.18
CA ARG A 116 1.45 -0.04 19.41
C ARG A 116 1.01 -1.34 20.12
N GLU A 117 0.54 -2.33 19.36
CA GLU A 117 0.18 -3.66 19.91
C GLU A 117 1.37 -4.37 20.55
N LEU A 118 2.56 -4.21 19.99
CA LEU A 118 3.81 -4.78 20.50
C LEU A 118 4.46 -3.91 21.58
N LYS A 119 3.87 -2.74 21.93
CA LYS A 119 4.44 -1.73 22.84
C LYS A 119 5.84 -1.28 22.42
N ALA A 120 6.14 -1.34 21.12
CA ALA A 120 7.41 -0.90 20.56
C ALA A 120 7.41 0.61 20.23
N ASP A 121 6.25 1.26 20.24
CA ASP A 121 6.03 2.68 20.07
C ASP A 121 6.92 3.51 21.01
N GLN A 122 6.95 3.20 22.31
CA GLN A 122 7.76 3.91 23.31
C GLN A 122 9.27 3.89 22.98
N ILE A 123 9.76 2.78 22.41
CA ILE A 123 11.17 2.67 22.01
C ILE A 123 11.42 3.47 20.72
N ILE A 124 10.50 3.38 19.76
CA ILE A 124 10.62 4.06 18.47
C ILE A 124 10.51 5.58 18.64
N ASP A 125 9.61 6.06 19.49
CA ASP A 125 9.41 7.48 19.76
C ASP A 125 10.57 8.11 20.54
N SER A 126 11.36 7.30 21.25
CA SER A 126 12.59 7.75 21.93
C SER A 126 13.78 7.95 20.98
N LEU A 127 13.70 7.47 19.74
CA LEU A 127 14.76 7.61 18.76
C LEU A 127 14.82 9.05 18.21
N PRO A 128 16.03 9.59 17.96
CA PRO A 128 16.19 10.91 17.38
C PRO A 128 15.88 10.92 15.86
N VAL A 129 14.61 10.69 15.53
CA VAL A 129 14.10 10.66 14.15
C VAL A 129 13.03 11.74 14.00
N ALA A 130 13.00 12.43 12.85
CA ALA A 130 11.96 13.43 12.61
C ALA A 130 10.57 12.76 12.50
N ASN A 131 9.57 13.32 13.19
CA ASN A 131 8.22 12.72 13.34
C ASN A 131 7.52 12.38 12.03
N TRP A 132 7.80 13.09 10.93
CA TRP A 132 7.23 12.83 9.62
C TRP A 132 7.80 11.56 8.94
N ILE A 133 9.02 11.12 9.30
CA ILE A 133 9.69 9.97 8.66
C ILE A 133 8.91 8.66 8.90
N PRO A 134 8.53 8.30 10.13
CA PRO A 134 7.72 7.11 10.38
C PRO A 134 6.38 7.16 9.65
N MET A 135 5.69 8.29 9.67
CA MET A 135 4.41 8.46 9.01
C MET A 135 4.51 8.25 7.48
N VAL A 136 5.44 8.97 6.84
CA VAL A 136 5.60 8.92 5.37
C VAL A 136 6.14 7.57 4.91
N SER A 137 7.08 6.96 5.65
CA SER A 137 7.60 5.62 5.31
C SER A 137 6.51 4.54 5.36
N LYS A 138 5.63 4.59 6.36
CA LYS A 138 4.48 3.68 6.48
C LYS A 138 3.45 3.90 5.36
N LEU A 139 3.14 5.16 5.05
CA LEU A 139 2.24 5.48 3.94
C LEU A 139 2.81 4.99 2.60
N VAL A 140 4.08 5.26 2.32
CA VAL A 140 4.73 4.81 1.07
C VAL A 140 4.79 3.28 1.01
N ALA A 141 5.09 2.60 2.12
CA ALA A 141 5.04 1.14 2.17
C ALA A 141 3.64 0.62 1.84
N LEU A 142 2.59 1.23 2.41
CA LEU A 142 1.20 0.86 2.12
C LEU A 142 0.84 1.07 0.64
N ILE A 143 1.33 2.13 0.00
CA ILE A 143 1.11 2.41 -1.43
C ILE A 143 1.83 1.40 -2.34
N ILE A 144 2.97 0.89 -1.94
CA ILE A 144 3.73 -0.09 -2.71
C ILE A 144 3.01 -1.45 -2.78
N LEU A 145 2.29 -1.86 -1.73
CA LEU A 145 1.61 -3.16 -1.68
C LEU A 145 0.62 -3.37 -2.85
N PRO A 146 -0.32 -2.46 -3.15
CA PRO A 146 -1.15 -2.57 -4.34
C PRO A 146 -0.35 -2.64 -5.64
N GLY A 147 0.77 -1.90 -5.76
CA GLY A 147 1.64 -1.96 -6.94
C GLY A 147 2.20 -3.36 -7.18
N ILE A 148 2.62 -4.03 -6.11
CA ILE A 148 3.10 -5.42 -6.18
C ILE A 148 1.97 -6.38 -6.57
N MET A 149 0.79 -6.19 -6.00
CA MET A 149 -0.37 -7.01 -6.35
C MET A 149 -0.77 -6.84 -7.83
N LEU A 150 -0.68 -5.61 -8.37
CA LEU A 150 -0.90 -5.37 -9.80
C LEU A 150 0.19 -6.02 -10.67
N SER A 151 1.43 -6.11 -10.18
CA SER A 151 2.48 -6.87 -10.88
C SER A 151 2.16 -8.38 -10.93
N VAL A 152 1.63 -8.93 -9.84
CA VAL A 152 1.15 -10.33 -9.82
C VAL A 152 0.01 -10.51 -10.83
N LEU A 153 -0.96 -9.59 -10.86
CA LEU A 153 -2.06 -9.62 -11.82
C LEU A 153 -1.55 -9.59 -13.27
N MET A 154 -0.56 -8.75 -13.58
CA MET A 154 0.06 -8.70 -14.90
C MET A 154 0.69 -10.03 -15.29
N ILE A 155 1.48 -10.64 -14.37
CA ILE A 155 2.13 -11.93 -14.61
C ILE A 155 1.09 -13.03 -14.85
N VAL A 156 0.04 -13.09 -14.04
CA VAL A 156 -1.05 -14.06 -14.19
C VAL A 156 -1.80 -13.83 -15.48
N GLY A 157 -2.07 -12.58 -15.86
CA GLY A 157 -2.76 -12.23 -17.12
C GLY A 157 -2.00 -12.70 -18.35
N ILE A 158 -0.70 -12.41 -18.41
CA ILE A 158 0.19 -12.87 -19.50
C ILE A 158 0.26 -14.41 -19.50
N GLY A 159 0.34 -15.02 -18.31
CA GLY A 159 0.34 -16.49 -18.18
C GLY A 159 -0.95 -17.13 -18.75
N ILE A 160 -2.11 -16.56 -18.48
CA ILE A 160 -3.40 -17.03 -19.02
C ILE A 160 -3.47 -16.88 -20.53
N GLN A 161 -3.02 -15.75 -21.08
CA GLN A 161 -2.94 -15.55 -22.55
C GLN A 161 -2.05 -16.61 -23.20
N THR A 162 -0.85 -16.83 -22.65
CA THR A 162 0.09 -17.86 -23.12
C THR A 162 -0.54 -19.26 -23.05
N TRP A 163 -1.22 -19.60 -21.95
CA TRP A 163 -1.92 -20.89 -21.80
C TRP A 163 -2.99 -21.11 -22.86
N LYS A 164 -3.68 -20.04 -23.27
CA LYS A 164 -4.72 -20.07 -24.32
C LYS A 164 -4.15 -19.99 -25.74
N GLY A 165 -2.83 -20.00 -25.91
CA GLY A 165 -2.17 -19.95 -27.21
C GLY A 165 -2.15 -18.56 -27.88
N PHE A 166 -2.40 -17.49 -27.10
CA PHE A 166 -2.36 -16.12 -27.59
C PHE A 166 -1.04 -15.47 -27.17
N TYR A 167 -0.22 -15.08 -28.14
CA TYR A 167 1.15 -14.56 -27.90
C TYR A 167 1.33 -13.11 -28.29
N ASP A 168 0.30 -12.45 -28.79
CA ASP A 168 0.35 -11.01 -29.10
C ASP A 168 0.03 -10.19 -27.84
N PHE A 169 1.08 -10.01 -27.00
CA PHE A 169 0.95 -9.32 -25.74
C PHE A 169 1.13 -7.81 -25.93
N GLU A 170 0.10 -7.04 -25.68
CA GLU A 170 0.20 -5.58 -25.58
C GLU A 170 0.71 -5.15 -24.20
N VAL A 171 2.03 -5.36 -23.94
CA VAL A 171 2.66 -5.02 -22.65
C VAL A 171 2.48 -3.54 -22.29
N ALA A 172 2.50 -2.67 -23.30
CA ALA A 172 2.26 -1.23 -23.09
C ALA A 172 0.85 -0.96 -22.56
N LEU A 173 -0.16 -1.72 -22.98
CA LEU A 173 -1.53 -1.62 -22.49
C LEU A 173 -1.63 -2.12 -21.05
N TYR A 174 -1.00 -3.26 -20.72
CA TYR A 174 -0.88 -3.74 -19.34
C TYR A 174 -0.31 -2.65 -18.43
N PHE A 175 0.81 -2.04 -18.84
CA PHE A 175 1.43 -1.01 -18.04
C PHE A 175 0.54 0.23 -17.86
N LYS A 176 -0.02 0.75 -18.93
CA LYS A 176 -0.93 1.92 -18.88
C LYS A 176 -2.14 1.67 -18.00
N LYS A 177 -2.81 0.52 -18.17
CA LYS A 177 -4.02 0.20 -17.41
C LYS A 177 -3.70 -0.03 -15.94
N LEU A 178 -2.75 -0.90 -15.62
CA LEU A 178 -2.49 -1.31 -14.25
C LEU A 178 -1.71 -0.27 -13.46
N PHE A 179 -0.62 0.28 -14.00
CA PHE A 179 0.27 1.16 -13.23
C PHE A 179 -0.06 2.65 -13.37
N ILE A 180 -0.66 3.11 -14.47
CA ILE A 180 -1.05 4.51 -14.58
C ILE A 180 -2.48 4.72 -14.09
N LEU A 181 -3.45 3.90 -14.53
CA LEU A 181 -4.86 4.12 -14.20
C LEU A 181 -5.25 3.49 -12.85
N ASP A 182 -5.02 2.19 -12.68
CA ASP A 182 -5.51 1.45 -11.53
C ASP A 182 -4.65 1.71 -10.29
N TRP A 183 -3.32 1.68 -10.40
CA TRP A 183 -2.44 1.95 -9.26
C TRP A 183 -2.66 3.35 -8.68
N THR A 184 -2.80 4.38 -9.52
CA THR A 184 -3.13 5.74 -9.04
C THR A 184 -4.41 5.76 -8.21
N ARG A 185 -5.44 5.01 -8.62
CA ARG A 185 -6.68 4.87 -7.84
C ARG A 185 -6.43 4.21 -6.50
N TYR A 186 -5.66 3.11 -6.47
CA TYR A 186 -5.34 2.41 -5.24
C TYR A 186 -4.43 3.21 -4.33
N MET A 187 -3.49 4.02 -4.86
CA MET A 187 -2.69 4.97 -4.09
C MET A 187 -3.58 5.95 -3.32
N LEU A 188 -4.57 6.54 -4.00
CA LEU A 188 -5.53 7.45 -3.37
C LEU A 188 -6.32 6.74 -2.25
N LEU A 189 -6.81 5.53 -2.51
CA LEU A 189 -7.51 4.73 -1.48
C LEU A 189 -6.60 4.37 -0.30
N CYS A 190 -5.31 4.11 -0.52
CA CYS A 190 -4.33 3.92 0.55
C CYS A 190 -4.20 5.18 1.43
N VAL A 191 -4.16 6.37 0.81
CA VAL A 191 -4.13 7.63 1.56
C VAL A 191 -5.39 7.79 2.41
N LEU A 192 -6.57 7.54 1.84
CA LEU A 192 -7.83 7.60 2.58
C LEU A 192 -7.84 6.63 3.76
N ALA A 193 -7.51 5.36 3.51
CA ALA A 193 -7.51 4.33 4.55
C ALA A 193 -6.51 4.62 5.67
N PHE A 194 -5.31 5.06 5.32
CA PHE A 194 -4.27 5.45 6.26
C PHE A 194 -4.72 6.64 7.13
N SER A 195 -5.29 7.66 6.50
CA SER A 195 -5.77 8.86 7.19
C SER A 195 -6.93 8.57 8.14
N ILE A 196 -7.89 7.74 7.74
CA ILE A 196 -8.98 7.29 8.61
C ILE A 196 -8.44 6.58 9.85
N GLN A 197 -7.45 5.68 9.68
CA GLN A 197 -6.85 4.96 10.80
C GLN A 197 -6.17 5.90 11.81
N ILE A 198 -5.50 6.95 11.33
CA ILE A 198 -4.84 7.95 12.18
C ILE A 198 -5.89 8.80 12.91
N MET A 199 -6.84 9.38 12.17
CA MET A 199 -7.81 10.33 12.74
C MET A 199 -8.75 9.69 13.74
N VAL A 200 -9.14 8.43 13.52
CA VAL A 200 -10.06 7.68 14.40
C VAL A 200 -9.33 7.16 15.65
N ASN A 201 -8.02 6.98 15.57
CA ASN A 201 -7.17 6.48 16.65
C ASN A 201 -7.68 5.17 17.30
N HIS A 202 -8.33 4.30 16.52
CA HIS A 202 -8.83 3.00 16.97
C HIS A 202 -8.84 2.00 15.81
N LYS A 203 -8.09 0.90 15.92
CA LYS A 203 -7.87 -0.08 14.84
C LYS A 203 -9.17 -0.61 14.22
N TYR A 204 -10.04 -1.17 15.04
CA TYR A 204 -11.28 -1.80 14.55
C TYR A 204 -12.27 -0.80 13.98
N LEU A 205 -12.38 0.38 14.59
CA LEU A 205 -13.27 1.44 14.11
C LEU A 205 -12.76 2.00 12.77
N GLY A 206 -11.44 2.12 12.59
CA GLY A 206 -10.85 2.53 11.32
C GLY A 206 -11.14 1.52 10.19
N HIS A 207 -11.04 0.21 10.47
CA HIS A 207 -11.45 -0.82 9.51
C HIS A 207 -12.94 -0.77 9.19
N PHE A 208 -13.77 -0.60 10.22
CA PHE A 208 -15.22 -0.49 10.06
C PHE A 208 -15.61 0.70 9.16
N LEU A 209 -15.02 1.86 9.37
CA LEU A 209 -15.29 3.04 8.55
C LEU A 209 -14.84 2.85 7.08
N MET A 210 -13.73 2.16 6.84
CA MET A 210 -13.32 1.81 5.48
C MET A 210 -14.29 0.85 4.81
N ILE A 211 -14.78 -0.15 5.53
CA ILE A 211 -15.80 -1.08 5.01
C ILE A 211 -17.09 -0.30 4.71
N LEU A 212 -17.51 0.58 5.62
CA LEU A 212 -18.69 1.43 5.42
C LEU A 212 -18.55 2.33 4.19
N TYR A 213 -17.37 2.90 3.96
CA TYR A 213 -17.08 3.66 2.75
C TYR A 213 -17.26 2.82 1.47
N PHE A 214 -16.76 1.59 1.44
CA PHE A 214 -16.94 0.72 0.27
C PHE A 214 -18.39 0.27 0.08
N LEU A 215 -19.11 -0.02 1.17
CA LEU A 215 -20.54 -0.31 1.12
C LEU A 215 -21.34 0.90 0.60
N PHE A 216 -21.01 2.10 1.08
CA PHE A 216 -21.59 3.32 0.54
C PHE A 216 -21.38 3.43 -0.98
N GLY A 217 -20.18 3.12 -1.48
CA GLY A 217 -19.86 3.10 -2.90
C GLY A 217 -20.75 2.14 -3.72
N ILE A 218 -21.15 1.00 -3.15
CA ILE A 218 -22.03 0.02 -3.80
C ILE A 218 -23.48 0.55 -3.88
N PHE A 219 -23.97 1.17 -2.82
CA PHE A 219 -25.37 1.59 -2.71
C PHE A 219 -25.64 3.02 -3.17
N ALA A 220 -24.61 3.84 -3.32
CA ALA A 220 -24.74 5.26 -3.64
C ALA A 220 -25.49 5.52 -4.96
N GLY A 221 -25.30 4.65 -5.97
CA GLY A 221 -26.06 4.72 -7.22
C GLY A 221 -27.57 4.54 -7.03
N GLN A 222 -27.98 3.65 -6.11
CA GLN A 222 -29.40 3.44 -5.76
C GLN A 222 -30.00 4.62 -4.99
N LEU A 223 -29.15 5.39 -4.27
CA LEU A 223 -29.52 6.60 -3.56
C LEU A 223 -29.55 7.84 -4.46
N GLY A 224 -29.35 7.69 -5.78
CA GLY A 224 -29.33 8.80 -6.73
C GLY A 224 -27.99 9.58 -6.77
N LEU A 225 -26.97 9.14 -6.05
CA LEU A 225 -25.65 9.74 -6.00
C LEU A 225 -24.76 9.23 -7.15
N ASN A 226 -25.14 9.57 -8.38
CA ASN A 226 -24.48 9.04 -9.58
C ASN A 226 -23.26 9.86 -10.03
N HIS A 227 -22.98 11.00 -9.40
CA HIS A 227 -21.88 11.85 -9.81
C HIS A 227 -20.54 11.28 -9.38
N THR A 228 -19.56 11.27 -10.28
CA THR A 228 -18.22 10.66 -10.10
C THR A 228 -17.47 11.21 -8.88
N LEU A 229 -17.67 12.49 -8.53
CA LEU A 229 -17.01 13.13 -7.37
C LEU A 229 -17.52 12.65 -6.01
N TYR A 230 -18.60 11.89 -5.94
CA TYR A 230 -19.02 11.28 -4.67
C TYR A 230 -18.14 10.07 -4.28
N TYR A 231 -17.37 9.54 -5.22
CA TYR A 231 -16.50 8.41 -5.00
C TYR A 231 -15.05 8.84 -4.96
N PHE A 232 -14.43 8.77 -3.79
CA PHE A 232 -13.04 9.18 -3.61
C PHE A 232 -12.09 8.40 -4.54
N GLY A 233 -11.19 9.12 -5.19
CA GLY A 233 -10.21 8.53 -6.11
C GLY A 233 -10.79 8.01 -7.43
N SER A 234 -12.11 8.15 -7.66
CA SER A 234 -12.70 7.73 -8.92
C SER A 234 -12.37 8.73 -10.04
N GLY A 235 -12.33 8.22 -11.27
CA GLY A 235 -12.27 9.03 -12.48
C GLY A 235 -13.53 8.81 -13.30
N SER A 236 -13.78 9.63 -14.30
CA SER A 236 -14.78 9.29 -15.30
C SER A 236 -14.39 7.96 -15.95
N GLY A 237 -15.32 7.03 -16.08
CA GLY A 237 -15.09 5.78 -16.79
C GLY A 237 -14.43 6.05 -18.14
N ALA A 238 -13.35 5.36 -18.41
CA ALA A 238 -12.65 5.44 -19.69
C ALA A 238 -12.61 4.05 -20.30
N PRO A 239 -13.63 3.67 -21.10
CA PRO A 239 -13.59 2.42 -21.84
C PRO A 239 -12.42 2.46 -22.83
N TYR A 240 -11.70 1.36 -22.91
CA TYR A 240 -10.64 1.19 -23.89
C TYR A 240 -11.25 0.91 -25.26
N SER A 241 -10.66 1.47 -26.30
CA SER A 241 -10.99 1.18 -27.69
C SER A 241 -9.71 0.85 -28.47
N ASP A 242 -9.71 -0.23 -29.24
CA ASP A 242 -8.55 -0.62 -30.03
C ASP A 242 -8.16 0.45 -31.07
N MET A 243 -9.10 1.25 -31.54
CA MET A 243 -8.83 2.30 -32.53
C MET A 243 -8.21 3.56 -31.92
N ASN A 244 -8.69 4.01 -30.74
CA ASN A 244 -8.32 5.31 -30.16
C ASN A 244 -7.67 5.18 -28.78
N GLY A 245 -7.54 3.97 -28.24
CA GLY A 245 -7.02 3.73 -26.89
C GLY A 245 -7.84 4.44 -25.81
N TYR A 246 -7.16 5.13 -24.90
CA TYR A 246 -7.76 6.00 -23.88
C TYR A 246 -7.77 7.47 -24.27
N THR A 247 -7.27 7.83 -25.47
CA THR A 247 -7.04 9.22 -25.89
C THR A 247 -8.27 10.13 -25.76
N PRO A 248 -9.50 9.71 -26.11
CA PRO A 248 -10.68 10.59 -25.99
C PRO A 248 -11.05 10.96 -24.56
N TYR A 249 -10.57 10.21 -23.58
CA TYR A 249 -10.87 10.40 -22.16
C TYR A 249 -9.71 10.96 -21.35
N LEU A 250 -8.55 11.19 -21.99
CA LEU A 250 -7.30 11.49 -21.30
C LEU A 250 -7.38 12.80 -20.50
N GLU A 251 -7.90 13.87 -21.09
CA GLU A 251 -8.04 15.16 -20.45
C GLU A 251 -8.91 15.07 -19.20
N ARG A 252 -10.06 14.41 -19.33
CA ARG A 252 -10.98 14.20 -18.21
C ARG A 252 -10.33 13.35 -17.11
N LEU A 253 -9.64 12.28 -17.48
CA LEU A 253 -8.91 11.42 -16.53
C LEU A 253 -7.86 12.20 -15.74
N ILE A 254 -7.04 13.01 -16.43
CA ILE A 254 -6.00 13.82 -15.80
C ILE A 254 -6.63 14.82 -14.84
N THR A 255 -7.68 15.53 -15.24
CA THR A 255 -8.36 16.53 -14.41
C THR A 255 -8.90 15.91 -13.12
N TYR A 256 -9.60 14.77 -13.18
CA TYR A 256 -10.10 14.09 -12.00
C TYR A 256 -8.96 13.56 -11.11
N LYS A 257 -7.89 13.03 -11.71
CA LYS A 257 -6.74 12.53 -10.94
C LYS A 257 -6.02 13.66 -10.22
N LEU A 258 -5.79 14.80 -10.87
CA LEU A 258 -5.17 15.97 -10.25
C LEU A 258 -6.03 16.51 -9.09
N TYR A 259 -7.35 16.59 -9.27
CA TYR A 259 -8.27 16.97 -8.21
C TYR A 259 -8.12 16.07 -6.98
N TRP A 260 -8.16 14.75 -7.16
CA TRP A 260 -8.06 13.81 -6.06
C TRP A 260 -6.67 13.74 -5.43
N ILE A 261 -5.60 13.91 -6.20
CA ILE A 261 -4.23 14.02 -5.68
C ILE A 261 -4.10 15.25 -4.80
N SER A 262 -4.60 16.40 -5.23
CA SER A 262 -4.57 17.63 -4.44
C SER A 262 -5.37 17.48 -3.14
N PHE A 263 -6.55 16.89 -3.21
CA PHE A 263 -7.38 16.62 -2.03
C PHE A 263 -6.71 15.61 -1.08
N SER A 264 -6.07 14.57 -1.61
CA SER A 264 -5.31 13.60 -0.82
C SER A 264 -4.11 14.23 -0.11
N ALA A 265 -3.43 15.18 -0.76
CA ALA A 265 -2.35 15.95 -0.13
C ALA A 265 -2.85 16.75 1.08
N LEU A 266 -4.02 17.39 0.96
CA LEU A 266 -4.66 18.08 2.09
C LEU A 266 -5.01 17.10 3.23
N ILE A 267 -5.57 15.94 2.91
CA ILE A 267 -5.88 14.90 3.91
C ILE A 267 -4.61 14.44 4.64
N ILE A 268 -3.50 14.24 3.94
CA ILE A 268 -2.21 13.85 4.56
C ILE A 268 -1.72 14.93 5.53
N ILE A 269 -1.80 16.22 5.14
CA ILE A 269 -1.40 17.34 6.00
C ILE A 269 -2.26 17.36 7.26
N VAL A 270 -3.58 17.21 7.12
CA VAL A 270 -4.49 17.15 8.28
C VAL A 270 -4.18 15.93 9.14
N SER A 271 -3.95 14.76 8.54
CA SER A 271 -3.62 13.53 9.28
C SER A 271 -2.31 13.66 10.06
N ASN A 272 -1.34 14.42 9.55
CA ASN A 272 -0.09 14.69 10.27
C ASN A 272 -0.29 15.45 11.58
N LEU A 273 -1.37 16.23 11.72
CA LEU A 273 -1.71 16.91 12.98
C LEU A 273 -2.21 15.93 14.07
N PHE A 274 -2.74 14.78 13.64
CA PHE A 274 -3.24 13.72 14.52
C PHE A 274 -2.24 12.57 14.69
N TRP A 275 -1.09 12.68 14.03
CA TRP A 275 -0.03 11.69 14.15
C TRP A 275 0.73 11.90 15.46
N VAL A 276 0.50 10.99 16.41
CA VAL A 276 1.17 10.99 17.74
C VAL A 276 1.81 9.63 17.96
#